data_fc9df545ba6d29e27041c7bfc3481356
#
_entry.id   fc9df545ba6d29e27041c7bfc3481356
#
_cell.length_a   1.000
_cell.length_b   1.000
_cell.length_c   1.000
_cell.angle_alpha   90.00
_cell.angle_beta   90.00
_cell.angle_gamma   90.00
#
_symmetry.space_group_name_H-M   'P 1'
#
loop_
_entity.id
_entity.type
_entity.pdbx_description
1 polymer ?
#
loop_
_entity_poly.entity_id
_entity_poly.type
_entity_poly.pdbx_seq_one_letter_code
_entity_poly.pdbx_strand_id
1 'polypeptide(L)'
;MKLACLVTAAGSGSRFGEDKLLLPIAGQPMGVHALEVLSDASFALRVLVTSEDKVYLIDAARQRGYAVVINPDPARGMSSSVRLGTEHIVRSGAYDGILYAVADQPCLSSTTVERLTKAFKNAPDCIWAPEADGKRGNPVIFPASLFAELLAVTGDRGGRQVIAAHTELLRTVAADPEELKDIDTKEDLRTC
;
A
#
# COMPACT_ATOMS: atom_id res chain seq x y z
N MET A 1 5.58 19.93 1.01
CA MET A 1 5.80 18.53 1.40
C MET A 1 5.41 17.63 0.25
N LYS A 2 6.32 16.78 -0.21
CA LYS A 2 6.12 15.84 -1.32
C LYS A 2 5.92 14.43 -0.78
N LEU A 3 4.71 13.88 -0.90
CA LEU A 3 4.43 12.47 -0.60
C LEU A 3 4.41 11.66 -1.88
N ALA A 4 5.02 10.47 -1.84
CA ALA A 4 4.82 9.43 -2.83
C ALA A 4 3.81 8.39 -2.29
N CYS A 5 3.19 7.64 -3.19
CA CYS A 5 2.32 6.52 -2.87
C CYS A 5 2.86 5.26 -3.55
N LEU A 6 2.95 4.17 -2.80
CA LEU A 6 3.34 2.85 -3.28
C LEU A 6 2.24 1.85 -2.98
N VAL A 7 1.69 1.24 -4.02
CA VAL A 7 0.72 0.13 -3.90
C VAL A 7 1.43 -1.18 -4.25
N THR A 8 1.34 -2.17 -3.38
CA THR A 8 1.89 -3.51 -3.64
C THR A 8 0.76 -4.48 -4.03
N ALA A 9 0.94 -5.16 -5.15
CA ALA A 9 -0.04 -6.05 -5.76
C ALA A 9 0.59 -7.31 -6.41
N ALA A 10 1.81 -7.68 -6.00
CA ALA A 10 2.54 -8.80 -6.60
C ALA A 10 2.28 -10.15 -5.89
N GLY A 11 1.43 -10.21 -4.87
CA GLY A 11 1.09 -11.44 -4.16
C GLY A 11 0.41 -12.48 -5.08
N SER A 12 0.80 -13.75 -4.93
CA SER A 12 0.36 -14.84 -5.83
C SER A 12 -1.08 -15.33 -5.62
N GLY A 13 -1.80 -14.85 -4.59
CA GLY A 13 -3.19 -15.30 -4.33
C GLY A 13 -3.35 -16.82 -4.14
N SER A 14 -2.29 -17.55 -3.81
CA SER A 14 -2.19 -19.01 -3.87
C SER A 14 -3.28 -19.77 -3.08
N ARG A 15 -3.92 -19.13 -2.10
CA ARG A 15 -5.01 -19.70 -1.30
C ARG A 15 -6.36 -19.68 -2.02
N PHE A 16 -6.52 -18.82 -3.02
CA PHE A 16 -7.77 -18.67 -3.78
C PHE A 16 -7.84 -19.61 -5.02
N GLY A 17 -6.69 -20.19 -5.45
CA GLY A 17 -6.61 -20.92 -6.72
C GLY A 17 -6.73 -20.03 -7.97
N GLU A 18 -7.06 -18.76 -7.79
CA GLU A 18 -7.22 -17.71 -8.80
C GLU A 18 -6.56 -16.41 -8.29
N ASP A 19 -6.33 -15.44 -9.18
CA ASP A 19 -5.87 -14.12 -8.75
C ASP A 19 -6.99 -13.40 -7.97
N LYS A 20 -6.87 -13.34 -6.65
CA LYS A 20 -7.88 -12.69 -5.79
C LYS A 20 -8.14 -11.24 -6.16
N LEU A 21 -7.14 -10.54 -6.70
CA LEU A 21 -7.29 -9.13 -7.10
C LEU A 21 -8.19 -8.93 -8.34
N LEU A 22 -8.48 -10.03 -9.07
CA LEU A 22 -9.46 -10.03 -10.18
C LEU A 22 -10.91 -10.19 -9.70
N LEU A 23 -11.12 -10.61 -8.46
CA LEU A 23 -12.49 -10.84 -7.97
C LEU A 23 -13.31 -9.55 -8.04
N PRO A 24 -14.53 -9.60 -8.60
CA PRO A 24 -15.35 -8.41 -8.76
C PRO A 24 -15.94 -7.96 -7.41
N ILE A 25 -15.71 -6.71 -7.07
CA ILE A 25 -16.35 -6.00 -5.97
C ILE A 25 -17.03 -4.77 -6.55
N ALA A 26 -18.32 -4.58 -6.28
CA ALA A 26 -19.10 -3.47 -6.83
C ALA A 26 -18.93 -3.25 -8.35
N GLY A 27 -18.74 -4.34 -9.11
CA GLY A 27 -18.67 -4.31 -10.59
C GLY A 27 -17.28 -4.08 -11.18
N GLN A 28 -16.21 -3.97 -10.37
CA GLN A 28 -14.84 -3.88 -10.86
C GLN A 28 -13.88 -4.81 -10.10
N PRO A 29 -12.70 -5.15 -10.67
CA PRO A 29 -11.72 -5.99 -9.99
C PRO A 29 -11.25 -5.38 -8.66
N MET A 30 -11.16 -6.20 -7.62
CA MET A 30 -10.77 -5.79 -6.27
C MET A 30 -9.50 -4.95 -6.23
N GLY A 31 -8.46 -5.35 -6.96
CA GLY A 31 -7.18 -4.63 -6.98
C GLY A 31 -7.25 -3.21 -7.55
N VAL A 32 -8.34 -2.85 -8.25
CA VAL A 32 -8.52 -1.51 -8.83
C VAL A 32 -9.06 -0.51 -7.80
N HIS A 33 -9.83 -0.97 -6.79
CA HIS A 33 -10.42 -0.07 -5.78
C HIS A 33 -9.37 0.76 -5.03
N ALA A 34 -8.31 0.12 -4.53
CA ALA A 34 -7.23 0.84 -3.85
C ALA A 34 -6.53 1.85 -4.78
N LEU A 35 -6.35 1.51 -6.07
CA LEU A 35 -5.77 2.43 -7.05
C LEU A 35 -6.66 3.66 -7.25
N GLU A 36 -7.98 3.52 -7.30
CA GLU A 36 -8.91 4.64 -7.47
C GLU A 36 -8.85 5.59 -6.28
N VAL A 37 -9.06 5.09 -5.07
CA VAL A 37 -9.03 5.91 -3.85
C VAL A 37 -7.72 6.69 -3.71
N LEU A 38 -6.60 6.05 -4.03
CA LEU A 38 -5.28 6.68 -3.94
C LEU A 38 -4.98 7.61 -5.13
N SER A 39 -5.70 7.48 -6.27
CA SER A 39 -5.57 8.39 -7.40
C SER A 39 -6.16 9.76 -7.11
N ASP A 40 -7.23 9.81 -6.31
CA ASP A 40 -7.91 11.05 -5.93
C ASP A 40 -7.11 11.86 -4.91
N ALA A 41 -6.18 11.23 -4.21
CA ALA A 41 -5.33 11.89 -3.24
C ALA A 41 -4.12 12.61 -3.90
N SER A 42 -3.67 13.70 -3.28
CA SER A 42 -2.57 14.54 -3.80
C SER A 42 -1.19 13.93 -3.50
N PHE A 43 -0.79 12.92 -4.27
CA PHE A 43 0.57 12.38 -4.27
C PHE A 43 1.39 12.93 -5.44
N ALA A 44 2.66 13.26 -5.18
CA ALA A 44 3.59 13.77 -6.21
C ALA A 44 4.07 12.65 -7.16
N LEU A 45 4.05 11.41 -6.70
CA LEU A 45 4.32 10.21 -7.49
C LEU A 45 3.45 9.06 -6.95
N ARG A 46 2.87 8.28 -7.86
CA ARG A 46 2.18 7.02 -7.55
C ARG A 46 2.89 5.89 -8.23
N VAL A 47 3.16 4.81 -7.50
CA VAL A 47 3.85 3.63 -7.98
C VAL A 47 3.00 2.40 -7.66
N LEU A 48 2.78 1.55 -8.66
CA LEU A 48 2.27 0.20 -8.47
C LEU A 48 3.42 -0.78 -8.63
N VAL A 49 3.62 -1.67 -7.65
CA VAL A 49 4.50 -2.83 -7.79
C VAL A 49 3.64 -4.08 -7.95
N THR A 50 3.76 -4.75 -9.09
CA THR A 50 2.96 -5.92 -9.44
C THR A 50 3.79 -6.95 -10.20
N SER A 51 3.25 -8.14 -10.46
CA SER A 51 3.84 -9.14 -11.35
C SER A 51 3.40 -8.93 -12.79
N GLU A 52 4.17 -9.46 -13.74
CA GLU A 52 3.98 -9.24 -15.18
C GLU A 52 2.64 -9.82 -15.70
N ASP A 53 2.15 -10.88 -15.08
CA ASP A 53 0.91 -11.58 -15.43
C ASP A 53 -0.36 -10.77 -15.11
N LYS A 54 -0.28 -9.74 -14.27
CA LYS A 54 -1.44 -8.91 -13.87
C LYS A 54 -1.68 -7.76 -14.86
N VAL A 55 -1.83 -8.08 -16.14
CA VAL A 55 -1.98 -7.10 -17.24
C VAL A 55 -3.13 -6.12 -16.99
N TYR A 56 -4.29 -6.61 -16.52
CA TYR A 56 -5.45 -5.77 -16.22
C TYR A 56 -5.14 -4.69 -15.17
N LEU A 57 -4.36 -5.04 -14.13
CA LEU A 57 -3.99 -4.11 -13.06
C LEU A 57 -2.94 -3.10 -13.53
N ILE A 58 -2.01 -3.56 -14.37
CA ILE A 58 -1.01 -2.71 -15.03
C ILE A 58 -1.70 -1.64 -15.87
N ASP A 59 -2.67 -2.02 -16.69
CA ASP A 59 -3.42 -1.10 -17.56
C ASP A 59 -4.27 -0.13 -16.74
N ALA A 60 -4.98 -0.62 -15.71
CA ALA A 60 -5.77 0.21 -14.81
C ALA A 60 -4.89 1.25 -14.07
N ALA A 61 -3.71 0.86 -13.63
CA ALA A 61 -2.76 1.74 -12.96
C ALA A 61 -2.21 2.82 -13.91
N ARG A 62 -1.80 2.44 -15.12
CA ARG A 62 -1.32 3.39 -16.14
C ARG A 62 -2.37 4.45 -16.51
N GLN A 63 -3.62 4.03 -16.69
CA GLN A 63 -4.74 4.93 -16.95
C GLN A 63 -4.96 5.96 -15.84
N ARG A 64 -4.57 5.62 -14.60
CA ARG A 64 -4.67 6.48 -13.41
C ARG A 64 -3.37 7.22 -13.07
N GLY A 65 -2.39 7.21 -13.97
CA GLY A 65 -1.13 7.95 -13.81
C GLY A 65 -0.13 7.33 -12.84
N TYR A 66 -0.21 6.01 -12.60
CA TYR A 66 0.81 5.30 -11.83
C TYR A 66 2.02 4.94 -12.69
N ALA A 67 3.22 5.08 -12.16
CA ALA A 67 4.38 4.36 -12.63
C ALA A 67 4.25 2.88 -12.23
N VAL A 68 4.53 1.98 -13.16
CA VAL A 68 4.42 0.53 -12.91
C VAL A 68 5.83 -0.07 -12.80
N VAL A 69 6.07 -0.78 -11.72
CA VAL A 69 7.30 -1.53 -11.46
C VAL A 69 6.95 -3.01 -11.43
N ILE A 70 7.59 -3.79 -12.29
CA ILE A 70 7.39 -5.24 -12.32
C ILE A 70 8.31 -5.89 -11.28
N ASN A 71 7.72 -6.69 -10.40
CA ASN A 71 8.45 -7.58 -9.51
C ASN A 71 8.66 -8.92 -10.23
N PRO A 72 9.90 -9.26 -10.64
CA PRO A 72 10.16 -10.48 -11.40
C PRO A 72 10.11 -11.75 -10.53
N ASP A 73 10.16 -11.61 -9.21
CA ASP A 73 10.19 -12.72 -8.27
C ASP A 73 9.36 -12.41 -7.01
N PRO A 74 8.00 -12.40 -7.13
CA PRO A 74 7.12 -12.13 -5.99
C PRO A 74 7.17 -13.25 -4.92
N ALA A 75 7.68 -14.45 -5.24
CA ALA A 75 7.86 -15.53 -4.29
C ALA A 75 8.88 -15.22 -3.18
N ARG A 76 9.73 -14.21 -3.37
CA ARG A 76 10.63 -13.69 -2.32
C ARG A 76 9.91 -12.94 -1.19
N GLY A 77 8.59 -12.86 -1.26
CA GLY A 77 7.75 -12.25 -0.24
C GLY A 77 7.53 -10.75 -0.41
N MET A 78 6.73 -10.18 0.48
CA MET A 78 6.31 -8.77 0.47
C MET A 78 7.48 -7.78 0.41
N SER A 79 8.60 -8.09 1.08
CA SER A 79 9.79 -7.24 1.11
C SER A 79 10.36 -6.95 -0.27
N SER A 80 10.28 -7.89 -1.21
CA SER A 80 10.76 -7.68 -2.58
C SER A 80 10.01 -6.54 -3.27
N SER A 81 8.69 -6.50 -3.14
CA SER A 81 7.84 -5.44 -3.68
C SER A 81 8.06 -4.10 -2.98
N VAL A 82 8.18 -4.10 -1.65
CA VAL A 82 8.49 -2.89 -0.86
C VAL A 82 9.82 -2.28 -1.32
N ARG A 83 10.87 -3.09 -1.44
CA ARG A 83 12.19 -2.62 -1.87
C ARG A 83 12.17 -2.06 -3.29
N LEU A 84 11.62 -2.79 -4.25
CA LEU A 84 11.55 -2.36 -5.66
C LEU A 84 10.81 -1.02 -5.81
N GLY A 85 9.67 -0.90 -5.15
CA GLY A 85 8.90 0.34 -5.18
C GLY A 85 9.59 1.50 -4.49
N THR A 86 10.21 1.27 -3.32
CA THR A 86 10.99 2.27 -2.60
C THR A 86 12.18 2.74 -3.41
N GLU A 87 12.92 1.81 -4.03
CA GLU A 87 14.07 2.13 -4.89
C GLU A 87 13.65 2.98 -6.08
N HIS A 88 12.54 2.65 -6.74
CA HIS A 88 12.00 3.44 -7.84
C HIS A 88 11.66 4.87 -7.38
N ILE A 89 10.99 5.03 -6.25
CA ILE A 89 10.61 6.34 -5.70
C ILE A 89 11.85 7.16 -5.37
N VAL A 90 12.81 6.59 -4.64
CA VAL A 90 14.05 7.30 -4.24
C VAL A 90 14.87 7.74 -5.47
N ARG A 91 14.93 6.93 -6.53
CA ARG A 91 15.59 7.29 -7.79
C ARG A 91 14.83 8.37 -8.58
N SER A 92 13.51 8.48 -8.40
CA SER A 92 12.67 9.44 -9.13
C SER A 92 12.74 10.86 -8.56
N GLY A 93 13.30 11.05 -7.37
CA GLY A 93 13.43 12.36 -6.73
C GLY A 93 13.44 12.33 -5.22
N ALA A 94 13.40 13.53 -4.61
CA ALA A 94 13.30 13.69 -3.17
C ALA A 94 11.84 13.76 -2.72
N TYR A 95 11.48 12.93 -1.74
CA TYR A 95 10.16 12.86 -1.11
C TYR A 95 10.31 12.93 0.40
N ASP A 96 9.36 13.57 1.07
CA ASP A 96 9.34 13.69 2.53
C ASP A 96 8.83 12.42 3.21
N GLY A 97 8.02 11.63 2.49
CA GLY A 97 7.47 10.36 2.95
C GLY A 97 6.87 9.52 1.83
N ILE A 98 6.63 8.25 2.12
CA ILE A 98 5.96 7.30 1.24
C ILE A 98 4.78 6.68 1.98
N LEU A 99 3.57 6.76 1.38
CA LEU A 99 2.42 5.97 1.81
C LEU A 99 2.50 4.60 1.14
N TYR A 100 2.52 3.55 1.93
CA TYR A 100 2.49 2.16 1.50
C TYR A 100 1.09 1.58 1.67
N ALA A 101 0.50 1.13 0.59
CA ALA A 101 -0.81 0.47 0.55
C ALA A 101 -0.70 -0.92 -0.07
N VAL A 102 -1.71 -1.73 0.17
CA VAL A 102 -1.89 -3.05 -0.44
C VAL A 102 -3.15 -3.03 -1.32
N ALA A 103 -3.15 -3.81 -2.39
CA ALA A 103 -4.25 -3.81 -3.35
C ALA A 103 -5.45 -4.70 -2.93
N ASP A 104 -5.33 -5.44 -1.84
CA ASP A 104 -6.35 -6.37 -1.31
C ASP A 104 -7.19 -5.80 -0.16
N GLN A 105 -7.17 -4.48 0.02
CA GLN A 105 -8.05 -3.71 0.92
C GLN A 105 -8.99 -2.81 0.11
N PRO A 106 -10.05 -3.37 -0.49
CA PRO A 106 -10.93 -2.62 -1.39
C PRO A 106 -11.83 -1.61 -0.68
N CYS A 107 -12.04 -1.76 0.63
CA CYS A 107 -12.91 -0.87 1.42
C CYS A 107 -12.18 0.37 1.96
N LEU A 108 -10.89 0.57 1.63
CA LEU A 108 -10.14 1.78 2.01
C LEU A 108 -10.88 3.03 1.54
N SER A 109 -11.09 4.01 2.42
CA SER A 109 -11.75 5.28 2.09
C SER A 109 -10.77 6.42 1.82
N SER A 110 -11.19 7.38 0.99
CA SER A 110 -10.47 8.64 0.79
C SER A 110 -10.33 9.43 2.10
N THR A 111 -11.31 9.35 2.98
CA THR A 111 -11.30 10.01 4.30
C THR A 111 -10.13 9.54 5.16
N THR A 112 -9.87 8.23 5.21
CA THR A 112 -8.73 7.67 5.97
C THR A 112 -7.40 8.07 5.34
N VAL A 113 -7.29 8.07 4.01
CA VAL A 113 -6.10 8.56 3.30
C VAL A 113 -5.84 10.04 3.59
N GLU A 114 -6.88 10.88 3.60
CA GLU A 114 -6.78 12.30 3.94
C GLU A 114 -6.34 12.53 5.39
N ARG A 115 -6.91 11.77 6.35
CA ARG A 115 -6.50 11.83 7.76
C ARG A 115 -5.03 11.49 7.92
N LEU A 116 -4.55 10.42 7.29
CA LEU A 116 -3.16 10.01 7.32
C LEU A 116 -2.22 11.06 6.72
N THR A 117 -2.54 11.57 5.53
CA THR A 117 -1.72 12.58 4.86
C THR A 117 -1.68 13.90 5.62
N LYS A 118 -2.80 14.31 6.23
CA LYS A 118 -2.88 15.49 7.11
C LYS A 118 -2.07 15.28 8.39
N ALA A 119 -2.19 14.13 9.03
CA ALA A 119 -1.44 13.80 10.24
C ALA A 119 0.08 13.79 9.97
N PHE A 120 0.50 13.19 8.87
CA PHE A 120 1.90 13.20 8.44
C PHE A 120 2.42 14.62 8.18
N LYS A 121 1.64 15.49 7.55
CA LYS A 121 2.03 16.90 7.33
C LYS A 121 2.28 17.66 8.64
N ASN A 122 1.57 17.30 9.71
CA ASN A 122 1.70 17.92 11.03
C ASN A 122 2.89 17.35 11.86
N ALA A 123 3.26 16.10 11.63
CA ALA A 123 4.40 15.44 12.28
C ALA A 123 5.09 14.51 11.27
N PRO A 124 5.96 15.07 10.41
CA PRO A 124 6.54 14.36 9.26
C PRO A 124 7.65 13.37 9.64
N ASP A 125 8.14 13.41 10.87
CA ASP A 125 9.16 12.50 11.37
C ASP A 125 8.57 11.23 11.99
N CYS A 126 7.23 11.10 12.03
CA CYS A 126 6.53 9.96 12.59
C CYS A 126 6.11 8.96 11.50
N ILE A 127 5.96 7.69 11.91
CA ILE A 127 5.26 6.67 11.14
C ILE A 127 3.76 6.82 11.44
N TRP A 128 2.92 6.88 10.41
CA TRP A 128 1.47 7.01 10.57
C TRP A 128 0.74 5.82 9.99
N ALA A 129 -0.15 5.21 10.78
CA ALA A 129 -0.98 4.09 10.39
C ALA A 129 -2.45 4.31 10.80
N PRO A 130 -3.44 3.74 10.10
CA PRO A 130 -4.81 3.70 10.57
C PRO A 130 -4.96 2.65 11.67
N GLU A 131 -5.88 2.90 12.60
CA GLU A 131 -6.19 2.00 13.71
C GLU A 131 -7.69 1.94 13.94
N ALA A 132 -8.18 0.73 14.16
CA ALA A 132 -9.54 0.44 14.58
C ALA A 132 -9.52 -0.67 15.63
N ASP A 133 -10.27 -0.53 16.72
CA ASP A 133 -10.39 -1.52 17.81
C ASP A 133 -9.02 -2.00 18.35
N GLY A 134 -8.04 -1.10 18.46
CA GLY A 134 -6.69 -1.40 18.92
C GLY A 134 -5.84 -2.18 17.90
N LYS A 135 -6.32 -2.40 16.68
CA LYS A 135 -5.58 -3.07 15.60
C LYS A 135 -5.18 -2.06 14.53
N ARG A 136 -3.91 -2.09 14.15
CA ARG A 136 -3.37 -1.27 13.06
C ARG A 136 -3.50 -1.98 11.73
N GLY A 137 -3.75 -1.19 10.67
CA GLY A 137 -3.84 -1.67 9.29
C GLY A 137 -2.93 -0.93 8.32
N ASN A 138 -3.19 -1.12 7.05
CA ASN A 138 -2.68 -0.31 5.96
C ASN A 138 -3.75 0.73 5.57
N PRO A 139 -3.35 1.80 4.84
CA PRO A 139 -1.99 2.14 4.41
C PRO A 139 -1.14 2.74 5.53
N VAL A 140 0.19 2.65 5.41
CA VAL A 140 1.14 3.22 6.38
C VAL A 140 2.02 4.26 5.71
N ILE A 141 2.21 5.43 6.32
CA ILE A 141 3.16 6.44 5.85
C ILE A 141 4.45 6.31 6.65
N PHE A 142 5.58 6.17 5.94
CA PHE A 142 6.91 6.21 6.52
C PHE A 142 7.62 7.51 6.13
N PRO A 143 8.32 8.16 7.08
CA PRO A 143 9.15 9.33 6.81
C PRO A 143 10.40 8.98 6.00
N ALA A 144 10.98 9.98 5.33
CA ALA A 144 12.17 9.81 4.50
C ALA A 144 13.38 9.27 5.28
N SER A 145 13.49 9.57 6.57
CA SER A 145 14.55 9.07 7.45
C SER A 145 14.61 7.54 7.51
N LEU A 146 13.50 6.83 7.23
CA LEU A 146 13.39 5.37 7.28
C LEU A 146 13.49 4.68 5.90
N PHE A 147 13.71 5.43 4.82
CA PHE A 147 13.79 4.82 3.47
C PHE A 147 14.95 3.84 3.33
N ALA A 148 16.09 4.11 3.96
CA ALA A 148 17.23 3.20 3.95
C ALA A 148 16.89 1.84 4.59
N GLU A 149 16.11 1.84 5.67
CA GLU A 149 15.67 0.62 6.33
C GLU A 149 14.62 -0.13 5.49
N LEU A 150 13.69 0.60 4.84
CA LEU A 150 12.73 0.00 3.92
C LEU A 150 13.39 -0.65 2.69
N LEU A 151 14.54 -0.13 2.25
CA LEU A 151 15.37 -0.74 1.22
C LEU A 151 16.10 -2.00 1.70
N ALA A 152 16.26 -2.18 3.02
CA ALA A 152 16.95 -3.31 3.64
C ALA A 152 16.01 -4.42 4.14
N VAL A 153 14.67 -4.25 4.08
CA VAL A 153 13.71 -5.27 4.55
C VAL A 153 13.86 -6.60 3.82
N THR A 154 13.57 -7.70 4.53
CA THR A 154 13.66 -9.07 3.99
C THR A 154 12.45 -9.92 4.37
N GLY A 155 12.15 -10.98 3.62
CA GLY A 155 11.07 -11.94 3.89
C GLY A 155 9.67 -11.35 3.70
N ASP A 156 8.68 -11.88 4.43
CA ASP A 156 7.25 -11.57 4.21
C ASP A 156 6.71 -10.42 5.06
N ARG A 157 7.53 -9.85 5.95
CA ARG A 157 7.05 -8.84 6.91
C ARG A 157 7.02 -7.41 6.36
N GLY A 158 7.70 -7.14 5.22
CA GLY A 158 7.72 -5.82 4.58
C GLY A 158 8.01 -4.69 5.57
N GLY A 159 7.23 -3.62 5.49
CA GLY A 159 7.37 -2.44 6.38
C GLY A 159 7.09 -2.72 7.86
N ARG A 160 6.46 -3.85 8.22
CA ARG A 160 6.23 -4.22 9.64
C ARG A 160 7.53 -4.38 10.43
N GLN A 161 8.65 -4.74 9.77
CA GLN A 161 9.96 -4.82 10.41
C GLN A 161 10.43 -3.43 10.88
N VAL A 162 10.27 -2.42 10.03
CA VAL A 162 10.65 -1.04 10.34
C VAL A 162 9.77 -0.48 11.46
N ILE A 163 8.45 -0.73 11.42
CA ILE A 163 7.54 -0.32 12.52
C ILE A 163 7.97 -0.94 13.85
N ALA A 164 8.35 -2.23 13.85
CA ALA A 164 8.75 -2.93 15.08
C ALA A 164 10.08 -2.40 15.66
N ALA A 165 10.97 -1.90 14.80
CA ALA A 165 12.24 -1.28 15.23
C ALA A 165 12.06 0.16 15.75
N HIS A 166 10.96 0.87 15.37
CA HIS A 166 10.72 2.28 15.66
C HIS A 166 9.32 2.52 16.23
N THR A 167 8.96 1.75 17.25
CA THR A 167 7.62 1.86 17.89
C THR A 167 7.39 3.23 18.53
N GLU A 168 8.43 3.92 18.94
CA GLU A 168 8.41 5.28 19.49
C GLU A 168 7.99 6.34 18.45
N LEU A 169 8.25 6.10 17.17
CA LEU A 169 7.84 6.99 16.07
C LEU A 169 6.41 6.71 15.60
N LEU A 170 5.82 5.59 16.00
CA LEU A 170 4.51 5.20 15.52
C LEU A 170 3.40 6.04 16.13
N ARG A 171 2.51 6.53 15.27
CA ARG A 171 1.29 7.24 15.60
C ARG A 171 0.15 6.66 14.78
N THR A 172 -1.08 6.84 15.27
CA THR A 172 -2.27 6.30 14.59
C THR A 172 -3.32 7.37 14.33
N VAL A 173 -4.15 7.13 13.33
CA VAL A 173 -5.40 7.85 13.08
C VAL A 173 -6.55 6.85 13.15
N ALA A 174 -7.72 7.30 13.64
CA ALA A 174 -8.90 6.45 13.68
C ALA A 174 -9.39 6.14 12.26
N ALA A 175 -9.74 4.87 12.02
CA ALA A 175 -10.34 4.37 10.80
C ALA A 175 -11.55 3.48 11.11
N ASP A 176 -12.34 3.14 10.09
CA ASP A 176 -13.37 2.13 10.22
C ASP A 176 -12.73 0.73 10.22
N PRO A 177 -13.16 -0.22 11.08
CA PRO A 177 -12.65 -1.58 11.06
C PRO A 177 -12.77 -2.28 9.70
N GLU A 178 -13.81 -1.98 8.92
CA GLU A 178 -14.01 -2.58 7.60
C GLU A 178 -12.94 -2.12 6.60
N GLU A 179 -12.43 -0.88 6.71
CA GLU A 179 -11.38 -0.37 5.84
C GLU A 179 -10.03 -1.10 6.02
N LEU A 180 -9.81 -1.72 7.19
CA LEU A 180 -8.54 -2.37 7.53
C LEU A 180 -8.53 -3.87 7.24
N LYS A 181 -9.62 -4.42 6.71
CA LYS A 181 -9.73 -5.84 6.38
C LYS A 181 -9.06 -6.16 5.06
N ASP A 182 -8.14 -7.12 5.10
CA ASP A 182 -7.66 -7.81 3.90
C ASP A 182 -8.74 -8.82 3.46
N ILE A 183 -9.03 -8.87 2.17
CA ILE A 183 -9.91 -9.90 1.62
C ILE A 183 -9.10 -11.15 1.35
N ASP A 184 -9.18 -12.14 2.24
CA ASP A 184 -8.43 -13.39 2.16
C ASP A 184 -9.31 -14.61 1.84
N THR A 185 -10.64 -14.47 1.95
CA THR A 185 -11.61 -15.53 1.65
C THR A 185 -12.81 -14.99 0.84
N LYS A 186 -13.59 -15.91 0.20
CA LYS A 186 -14.82 -15.51 -0.50
C LYS A 186 -15.91 -14.99 0.45
N GLU A 187 -15.83 -15.34 1.74
CA GLU A 187 -16.73 -14.83 2.76
C GLU A 187 -16.45 -13.36 3.08
N ASP A 188 -15.19 -12.94 3.05
CA ASP A 188 -14.79 -11.54 3.30
C ASP A 188 -15.36 -10.57 2.25
N LEU A 189 -15.64 -11.07 1.03
CA LEU A 189 -16.23 -10.26 -0.06
C LEU A 189 -17.64 -9.74 0.26
N ARG A 190 -18.34 -10.32 1.25
CA ARG A 190 -19.72 -9.94 1.62
C ARG A 190 -19.77 -8.72 2.52
N THR A 191 -18.64 -8.25 3.02
CA THR A 191 -18.54 -7.16 3.99
C THR A 191 -18.14 -5.81 3.36
N CYS A 192 -17.77 -5.82 2.09
CA CYS A 192 -17.54 -4.60 1.28
C CYS A 192 -18.77 -4.32 0.33
#